data_cb667f76531519f2478a48c017770888
#
_entry.id   cb667f76531519f2478a48c017770888
#
_cell.length_a   1.000
_cell.length_b   1.000
_cell.length_c   1.000
_cell.angle_alpha   90.00
_cell.angle_beta   90.00
_cell.angle_gamma   90.00
#
_symmetry.space_group_name_H-M   'P 1'
#
loop_
_entity.id
_entity.type
_entity.pdbx_description
1 polymer ?
#
loop_
_entity_poly.entity_id
_entity_poly.type
_entity_poly.pdbx_seq_one_letter_code
_entity_poly.pdbx_strand_id
1 'polypeptide(L)'
;MLIGYEMFLLAAEELNFSRAAERAFVTPQCLSDHIKRLEAHHHVTLFRRRPHLELTAEGAAMLRYLSRIKALEYRMKNELADISQGTRGTIRLGIPTTRGTILVPSMVPEFQKQYPNVDVQVRLNDTCLLYTSPS
;
A
#
# COMPACT_ATOMS: atom_id res chain seq x y z
N MET A 1 -10.66 -6.51 -0.80
CA MET A 1 -11.36 -5.97 0.38
C MET A 1 -12.86 -5.95 0.10
N LEU A 2 -13.68 -6.21 1.10
CA LEU A 2 -15.14 -6.18 0.93
C LEU A 2 -15.62 -4.77 0.64
N ILE A 3 -16.66 -4.67 -0.19
CA ILE A 3 -17.19 -3.37 -0.61
C ILE A 3 -17.68 -2.50 0.56
N GLY A 4 -18.25 -3.12 1.59
CA GLY A 4 -18.68 -2.38 2.79
C GLY A 4 -17.53 -1.67 3.49
N TYR A 5 -16.37 -2.29 3.57
CA TYR A 5 -15.17 -1.69 4.13
C TYR A 5 -14.63 -0.56 3.26
N GLU A 6 -14.69 -0.70 1.95
CA GLU A 6 -14.29 0.36 1.02
C GLU A 6 -15.20 1.58 1.16
N MET A 7 -16.51 1.37 1.27
CA MET A 7 -17.47 2.45 1.52
C MET A 7 -17.20 3.14 2.85
N PHE A 8 -16.90 2.38 3.88
CA PHE A 8 -16.55 2.93 5.19
C PHE A 8 -15.29 3.79 5.11
N LEU A 9 -14.24 3.33 4.44
CA LEU A 9 -13.00 4.08 4.29
C LEU A 9 -13.23 5.42 3.60
N LEU A 10 -14.01 5.44 2.53
CA LEU A 10 -14.36 6.67 1.84
C LEU A 10 -15.17 7.61 2.72
N ALA A 11 -16.14 7.08 3.45
CA ALA A 11 -16.97 7.87 4.35
C ALA A 11 -16.15 8.46 5.52
N ALA A 12 -15.21 7.70 6.05
CA ALA A 12 -14.33 8.16 7.12
C ALA A 12 -13.37 9.25 6.65
N GLU A 13 -12.87 9.11 5.43
CA GLU A 13 -11.95 10.06 4.82
C GLU A 13 -12.65 11.40 4.52
N GLU A 14 -13.84 11.34 3.93
CA GLU A 14 -14.57 12.54 3.54
C GLU A 14 -15.34 13.19 4.70
N LEU A 15 -15.79 12.40 5.66
CA LEU A 15 -16.73 12.82 6.70
C LEU A 15 -17.96 13.53 6.12
N ASN A 16 -18.38 13.05 4.96
CA ASN A 16 -19.53 13.52 4.21
C ASN A 16 -20.01 12.38 3.34
N PHE A 17 -21.20 11.87 3.61
CA PHE A 17 -21.72 10.71 2.90
C PHE A 17 -22.01 10.98 1.42
N SER A 18 -22.45 12.19 1.09
CA SER A 18 -22.69 12.55 -0.30
C SER A 18 -21.41 12.58 -1.13
N ARG A 19 -20.34 13.16 -0.58
CA ARG A 19 -19.03 13.19 -1.24
C ARG A 19 -18.42 11.81 -1.35
N ALA A 20 -18.53 11.02 -0.30
CA ALA A 20 -18.04 9.64 -0.33
C ALA A 20 -18.77 8.82 -1.38
N ALA A 21 -20.09 8.99 -1.49
CA ALA A 21 -20.90 8.31 -2.48
C ALA A 21 -20.48 8.71 -3.92
N GLU A 22 -20.20 9.97 -4.16
CA GLU A 22 -19.69 10.44 -5.46
C GLU A 22 -18.37 9.74 -5.81
N ARG A 23 -17.45 9.66 -4.86
CA ARG A 23 -16.15 9.00 -5.07
C ARG A 23 -16.32 7.50 -5.32
N ALA A 24 -17.34 6.89 -4.75
CA ALA A 24 -17.64 5.47 -4.91
C ALA A 24 -18.51 5.16 -6.12
N PHE A 25 -18.99 6.19 -6.83
CA PHE A 25 -19.91 6.06 -7.96
C PHE A 25 -21.21 5.35 -7.58
N VAL A 26 -21.73 5.67 -6.40
CA VAL A 26 -22.99 5.14 -5.89
C VAL A 26 -23.85 6.28 -5.35
N THR A 27 -25.12 5.98 -5.04
CA THR A 27 -26.01 6.95 -4.40
C THR A 27 -25.66 7.08 -2.90
N PRO A 28 -25.95 8.23 -2.27
CA PRO A 28 -25.78 8.38 -0.81
C PRO A 28 -26.55 7.32 -0.02
N GLN A 29 -27.72 6.94 -0.50
CA GLN A 29 -28.53 5.89 0.15
C GLN A 29 -27.81 4.54 0.11
N CYS A 30 -27.23 4.19 -1.03
CA CYS A 30 -26.47 2.95 -1.19
C CYS A 30 -25.29 2.91 -0.22
N LEU A 31 -24.53 3.99 -0.15
CA LEU A 31 -23.40 4.09 0.79
C LEU A 31 -23.85 3.98 2.24
N SER A 32 -24.91 4.70 2.59
CA SER A 32 -25.50 4.66 3.95
C SER A 32 -25.93 3.24 4.33
N ASP A 33 -26.54 2.52 3.40
CA ASP A 33 -26.98 1.14 3.62
C ASP A 33 -25.78 0.19 3.87
N HIS A 34 -24.71 0.36 3.14
CA HIS A 34 -23.49 -0.41 3.39
C HIS A 34 -22.90 -0.13 4.77
N ILE A 35 -22.90 1.14 5.20
CA ILE A 35 -22.42 1.51 6.52
C ILE A 35 -23.30 0.88 7.61
N LYS A 36 -24.61 0.95 7.45
CA LYS A 36 -25.56 0.35 8.41
C LYS A 36 -25.40 -1.16 8.54
N ARG A 37 -25.21 -1.85 7.41
CA ARG A 37 -24.95 -3.30 7.42
C ARG A 37 -23.65 -3.63 8.16
N LEU A 38 -22.63 -2.82 7.95
CA LEU A 38 -21.34 -2.99 8.62
C LEU A 38 -21.49 -2.78 10.12
N GLU A 39 -22.20 -1.74 10.54
CA GLU A 39 -22.51 -1.48 11.94
C GLU A 39 -23.30 -2.64 12.57
N ALA A 40 -24.27 -3.16 11.85
CA ALA A 40 -25.07 -4.30 12.32
C ALA A 40 -24.24 -5.58 12.43
N HIS A 41 -23.37 -5.83 11.45
CA HIS A 41 -22.50 -7.01 11.44
C HIS A 41 -21.54 -7.04 12.63
N HIS A 42 -20.97 -5.90 12.98
CA HIS A 42 -20.02 -5.79 14.08
C HIS A 42 -20.67 -5.41 15.41
N HIS A 43 -21.96 -5.14 15.43
CA HIS A 43 -22.72 -4.70 16.62
C HIS A 43 -22.14 -3.44 17.25
N VAL A 44 -21.76 -2.48 16.42
CA VAL A 44 -21.17 -1.20 16.85
C VAL A 44 -21.74 -0.06 16.02
N THR A 45 -21.62 1.16 16.55
CA THR A 45 -21.87 2.39 15.81
C THR A 45 -20.55 2.96 15.35
N LEU A 46 -20.40 3.20 14.07
CA LEU A 46 -19.13 3.67 13.47
C LEU A 46 -19.10 5.19 13.30
N PHE A 47 -20.27 5.80 13.06
CA PHE A 47 -20.39 7.24 12.89
C PHE A 47 -21.40 7.83 13.83
N ARG A 48 -21.06 8.99 14.39
CA ARG A 48 -22.01 9.87 15.06
C ARG A 48 -22.43 10.91 14.02
N ARG A 49 -23.74 11.07 13.83
CA ARG A 49 -24.28 11.90 12.74
C ARG A 49 -24.65 13.30 13.19
N ARG A 50 -24.81 13.52 14.50
CA ARG A 50 -25.22 14.82 15.05
C ARG A 50 -24.28 15.24 16.19
N PRO A 51 -23.96 16.52 16.29
CA PRO A 51 -24.41 17.68 15.45
C PRO A 51 -23.80 17.69 14.04
N HIS A 52 -22.72 16.98 13.81
CA HIS A 52 -22.07 16.82 12.50
C HIS A 52 -21.52 15.38 12.41
N LEU A 53 -21.19 14.97 11.21
CA LEU A 53 -20.68 13.62 10.99
C LEU A 53 -19.26 13.48 11.54
N GLU A 54 -19.06 12.54 12.44
CA GLU A 54 -17.75 12.21 12.99
C GLU A 54 -17.66 10.73 13.33
N LEU A 55 -16.44 10.22 13.43
CA LEU A 55 -16.21 8.84 13.81
C LEU A 55 -16.44 8.63 15.31
N THR A 56 -17.03 7.50 15.66
CA THR A 56 -17.02 7.02 17.04
C THR A 56 -15.66 6.43 17.38
N ALA A 57 -15.43 6.04 18.61
CA ALA A 57 -14.21 5.32 19.02
C ALA A 57 -14.06 4.02 18.22
N GLU A 58 -15.15 3.30 18.01
CA GLU A 58 -15.19 2.08 17.20
C GLU A 58 -14.88 2.37 15.74
N GLY A 59 -15.43 3.47 15.19
CA GLY A 59 -15.12 3.91 13.84
C GLY A 59 -13.65 4.27 13.67
N ALA A 60 -13.07 4.96 14.63
CA ALA A 60 -11.65 5.30 14.61
C ALA A 60 -10.76 4.03 14.64
N ALA A 61 -11.14 3.05 15.47
CA ALA A 61 -10.43 1.78 15.51
C ALA A 61 -10.54 1.03 14.18
N MET A 62 -11.73 0.96 13.61
CA MET A 62 -11.94 0.31 12.31
C MET A 62 -11.14 0.99 11.21
N LEU A 63 -11.13 2.32 11.18
CA LEU A 63 -10.33 3.08 10.21
C LEU A 63 -8.85 2.72 10.30
N ARG A 64 -8.32 2.65 11.51
CA ARG A 64 -6.91 2.31 11.74
C ARG A 64 -6.56 0.93 11.21
N TYR A 65 -7.37 -0.08 11.51
CA TYR A 65 -7.12 -1.44 11.06
C TYR A 65 -7.35 -1.62 9.56
N LEU A 66 -8.43 -1.08 9.04
CA LEU A 66 -8.73 -1.19 7.60
C LEU A 66 -7.70 -0.47 6.74
N SER A 67 -7.15 0.64 7.22
CA SER A 67 -6.06 1.33 6.51
C SER A 67 -4.83 0.44 6.40
N ARG A 68 -4.51 -0.30 7.46
CA ARG A 68 -3.40 -1.28 7.45
C ARG A 68 -3.70 -2.46 6.53
N ILE A 69 -4.91 -2.98 6.56
CA ILE A 69 -5.34 -4.10 5.71
C ILE A 69 -5.26 -3.67 4.23
N LYS A 70 -5.72 -2.47 3.91
CA LYS A 70 -5.66 -1.94 2.54
C LYS A 70 -4.21 -1.80 2.07
N ALA A 71 -3.33 -1.31 2.92
CA ALA A 71 -1.92 -1.19 2.60
C ALA A 71 -1.28 -2.55 2.36
N LEU A 72 -1.61 -3.56 3.17
CA LEU A 72 -1.13 -4.93 2.99
C LEU A 72 -1.67 -5.57 1.71
N GLU A 73 -2.95 -5.35 1.40
CA GLU A 73 -3.55 -5.82 0.16
C GLU A 73 -2.83 -5.24 -1.06
N TYR A 74 -2.53 -3.95 -1.03
CA TYR A 74 -1.77 -3.28 -2.08
C TYR A 74 -0.37 -3.87 -2.24
N ARG A 75 0.33 -4.09 -1.12
CA ARG A 75 1.66 -4.72 -1.12
C ARG A 75 1.61 -6.14 -1.67
N MET A 76 0.60 -6.90 -1.29
CA MET A 76 0.40 -8.26 -1.80
C MET A 76 0.23 -8.25 -3.33
N LYS A 77 -0.63 -7.36 -3.85
CA LYS A 77 -0.86 -7.26 -5.29
C LYS A 77 0.41 -6.90 -6.04
N ASN A 78 1.20 -5.98 -5.50
CA ASN A 78 2.47 -5.59 -6.11
C ASN A 78 3.48 -6.73 -6.09
N GLU A 79 3.58 -7.47 -4.99
CA GLU A 79 4.48 -8.61 -4.89
C GLU A 79 4.11 -9.71 -5.87
N LEU A 80 2.81 -10.03 -5.97
CA LEU A 80 2.32 -11.02 -6.93
C LEU A 80 2.61 -10.59 -8.37
N ALA A 81 2.42 -9.31 -8.69
CA ALA A 81 2.73 -8.78 -10.01
C ALA A 81 4.22 -8.85 -10.30
N ASP A 82 5.07 -8.51 -9.34
CA ASP A 82 6.53 -8.56 -9.49
C ASP A 82 7.02 -9.98 -9.76
N ILE A 83 6.49 -10.96 -9.04
CA ILE A 83 6.82 -12.36 -9.24
C ILE A 83 6.37 -12.83 -10.63
N SER A 84 5.13 -12.48 -10.99
CA SER A 84 4.53 -12.86 -12.28
C SER A 84 5.28 -12.26 -13.46
N GLN A 85 5.80 -11.04 -13.32
CA GLN A 85 6.52 -10.35 -14.38
C GLN A 85 8.03 -10.60 -14.35
N GLY A 86 8.52 -11.36 -13.38
CA GLY A 86 9.95 -11.63 -13.22
C GLY A 86 10.75 -10.42 -12.75
N THR A 87 10.10 -9.43 -12.13
CA THR A 87 10.76 -8.23 -11.60
C THR A 87 11.28 -8.42 -10.18
N ARG A 88 11.08 -9.61 -9.63
CA ARG A 88 11.61 -10.00 -8.32
C ARG A 88 12.71 -11.05 -8.54
N GLY A 89 13.80 -10.94 -7.80
CA GLY A 89 14.91 -11.90 -7.89
C GLY A 89 16.23 -11.25 -7.51
N THR A 90 17.33 -11.90 -7.91
CA THR A 90 18.68 -11.43 -7.62
C THR A 90 19.42 -11.19 -8.91
N ILE A 91 19.99 -9.98 -9.06
CA ILE A 91 20.89 -9.63 -10.14
C ILE A 91 22.31 -9.58 -9.58
N ARG A 92 23.22 -10.31 -10.23
CA ARG A 92 24.64 -10.31 -9.87
C ARG A 92 25.39 -9.64 -10.99
N LEU A 93 26.10 -8.56 -10.64
CA LEU A 93 26.89 -7.79 -11.61
C LEU A 93 28.37 -7.91 -11.29
N GLY A 94 29.16 -8.25 -12.30
CA GLY A 94 30.63 -8.17 -12.23
C GLY A 94 31.08 -6.91 -12.95
N ILE A 95 31.74 -5.99 -12.25
CA ILE A 95 32.19 -4.71 -12.81
C ILE A 95 33.68 -4.53 -12.50
N PRO A 96 34.50 -4.06 -13.48
CA PRO A 96 35.89 -3.71 -13.17
C PRO A 96 35.97 -2.67 -12.05
N THR A 97 36.94 -2.82 -11.17
CA THR A 97 37.05 -1.99 -9.97
C THR A 97 37.05 -0.50 -10.25
N THR A 98 37.78 -0.06 -11.29
CA THR A 98 37.85 1.35 -11.66
C THR A 98 36.50 1.93 -12.07
N ARG A 99 35.71 1.18 -12.83
CA ARG A 99 34.38 1.61 -13.26
C ARG A 99 33.35 1.43 -12.15
N GLY A 100 33.46 0.36 -11.38
CA GLY A 100 32.55 0.08 -10.28
C GLY A 100 32.56 1.16 -9.20
N THR A 101 33.72 1.72 -8.91
CA THR A 101 33.85 2.78 -7.92
C THR A 101 33.09 4.05 -8.31
N ILE A 102 32.98 4.32 -9.61
CA ILE A 102 32.29 5.50 -10.13
C ILE A 102 30.80 5.21 -10.35
N LEU A 103 30.48 4.05 -10.95
CA LEU A 103 29.12 3.74 -11.42
C LEU A 103 28.20 3.19 -10.35
N VAL A 104 28.70 2.32 -9.47
CA VAL A 104 27.86 1.64 -8.46
C VAL A 104 27.12 2.62 -7.54
N PRO A 105 27.76 3.67 -6.99
CA PRO A 105 27.07 4.61 -6.13
C PRO A 105 25.90 5.35 -6.78
N SER A 106 25.91 5.51 -8.10
CA SER A 106 24.86 6.21 -8.83
C SER A 106 23.83 5.26 -9.45
N MET A 107 24.27 4.11 -9.98
CA MET A 107 23.39 3.18 -10.68
C MET A 107 22.54 2.31 -9.77
N VAL A 108 23.12 1.77 -8.70
CA VAL A 108 22.42 0.82 -7.83
C VAL A 108 21.24 1.47 -7.10
N PRO A 109 21.38 2.68 -6.50
CA PRO A 109 20.24 3.33 -5.88
C PRO A 109 19.10 3.64 -6.86
N GLU A 110 19.42 4.07 -8.08
CA GLU A 110 18.42 4.34 -9.12
C GLU A 110 17.67 3.08 -9.52
N PHE A 111 18.40 1.98 -9.74
CA PHE A 111 17.81 0.70 -10.08
C PHE A 111 16.93 0.18 -8.95
N GLN A 112 17.39 0.27 -7.71
CA GLN A 112 16.65 -0.16 -6.53
C GLN A 112 15.38 0.64 -6.32
N LYS A 113 15.41 1.91 -6.64
CA LYS A 113 14.25 2.80 -6.57
C LYS A 113 13.17 2.37 -7.56
N GLN A 114 13.59 1.94 -8.74
CA GLN A 114 12.71 1.48 -9.81
C GLN A 114 12.23 0.04 -9.58
N TYR A 115 13.10 -0.82 -9.03
CA TYR A 115 12.82 -2.24 -8.79
C TYR A 115 13.14 -2.61 -7.34
N PRO A 116 12.31 -2.17 -6.37
CA PRO A 116 12.63 -2.34 -4.94
C PRO A 116 12.63 -3.78 -4.46
N ASN A 117 12.03 -4.70 -5.23
CA ASN A 117 11.95 -6.12 -4.87
C ASN A 117 13.05 -6.97 -5.49
N VAL A 118 13.99 -6.35 -6.19
CA VAL A 118 15.12 -7.02 -6.82
C VAL A 118 16.37 -6.78 -5.98
N ASP A 119 17.03 -7.86 -5.59
CA ASP A 119 18.32 -7.80 -4.92
C ASP A 119 19.42 -7.56 -5.95
N VAL A 120 20.25 -6.57 -5.72
CA VAL A 120 21.38 -6.27 -6.57
C VAL A 120 22.68 -6.63 -5.85
N GLN A 121 23.44 -7.55 -6.41
CA GLN A 121 24.75 -7.93 -5.91
C GLN A 121 25.80 -7.49 -6.92
N VAL A 122 26.71 -6.64 -6.48
CA VAL A 122 27.78 -6.13 -7.33
C VAL A 122 29.10 -6.71 -6.85
N ARG A 123 29.84 -7.32 -7.78
CA ARG A 123 31.19 -7.84 -7.53
C ARG A 123 32.20 -7.01 -8.31
N LEU A 124 33.18 -6.46 -7.58
CA LEU A 124 34.30 -5.76 -8.19
C LEU A 124 35.42 -6.75 -8.45
N ASN A 125 35.92 -6.79 -9.70
CA ASN A 125 36.79 -7.86 -10.19
C ASN A 125 38.10 -8.06 -9.42
N ASP A 126 38.71 -6.98 -8.94
CA ASP A 126 40.03 -7.08 -8.34
C ASP A 126 40.03 -7.26 -6.83
N THR A 127 38.90 -7.04 -6.19
CA THR A 127 38.83 -6.99 -4.74
C THR A 127 37.84 -7.95 -4.11
N CYS A 128 37.07 -8.68 -4.89
CA CYS A 128 35.97 -9.55 -4.39
C CYS A 128 35.04 -8.83 -3.42
N LEU A 129 34.91 -7.51 -3.54
CA LEU A 129 34.04 -6.73 -2.70
C LEU A 129 32.60 -6.92 -3.19
N LEU A 130 31.74 -7.44 -2.33
CA LEU A 130 30.34 -7.61 -2.62
C LEU A 130 29.56 -6.43 -2.04
N TYR A 131 28.87 -5.72 -2.90
CA TYR A 131 27.85 -4.76 -2.49
C TYR A 131 26.50 -5.44 -2.59
N THR A 132 25.84 -5.63 -1.44
CA THR A 132 24.50 -6.18 -1.38
C THR A 132 23.58 -5.10 -0.88
N SER A 133 22.59 -4.76 -1.68
CA SER A 133 21.59 -3.78 -1.30
C SER A 133 20.44 -4.50 -0.63
N PRO A 134 20.05 -4.15 0.59
CA PRO A 134 18.87 -4.72 1.23
C PRO A 134 17.63 -4.25 0.47
N SER A 135 16.81 -5.18 0.09
CA SER A 135 15.55 -4.88 -0.58
C SER A 135 14.39 -4.80 0.40
#